data_3e409334fa913220806e00b7e4f14d55
#
_entry.id   3e409334fa913220806e00b7e4f14d55
#
_cell.length_a   1.000
_cell.length_b   1.000
_cell.length_c   1.000
_cell.angle_alpha   90.00
_cell.angle_beta   90.00
_cell.angle_gamma   90.00
#
_symmetry.space_group_name_H-M   'P 1'
#
loop_
_entity.id
_entity.type
_entity.pdbx_description
1 polymer ?
#
loop_
_entity_poly.entity_id
_entity_poly.type
_entity_poly.pdbx_seq_one_letter_code
_entity_poly.pdbx_strand_id
1 'polypeptide(L)'
;AKENVDGCLIDPYTGLNIERGGKLGQFDRNYLFCNNVREFCNKTGKTVYINTHPISEAARRVYKPGHTLEGYVQPPKSSDIEGGMGFINRSDDVYAIHRMGNHPEFKTMTELHVQKVKNVMTGGELTTLDEPLRFNFYNGYYTIGGNNPLKHIQNG
;
A
#
# COMPACT_ATOMS: atom_id res chain seq x y z
N ALA A 1 -26.07 -15.86 4.14
CA ALA A 1 -25.22 -16.59 3.22
C ALA A 1 -23.78 -16.28 3.57
N LYS A 2 -22.94 -17.29 3.79
CA LYS A 2 -21.50 -17.09 3.91
C LYS A 2 -20.97 -16.87 2.49
N GLU A 3 -20.64 -15.62 2.18
CA GLU A 3 -19.97 -15.32 0.92
C GLU A 3 -18.59 -15.99 0.90
N ASN A 4 -18.29 -16.70 -0.15
CA ASN A 4 -16.98 -17.31 -0.32
C ASN A 4 -16.09 -16.27 -1.02
N VAL A 5 -15.37 -15.48 -0.22
CA VAL A 5 -14.41 -14.47 -0.71
C VAL A 5 -12.99 -14.93 -0.45
N ASP A 6 -12.06 -14.63 -1.34
CA ASP A 6 -10.65 -15.01 -1.22
C ASP A 6 -9.85 -14.03 -0.36
N GLY A 7 -10.36 -12.82 -0.19
CA GLY A 7 -9.75 -11.79 0.63
C GLY A 7 -10.68 -10.64 0.94
N CYS A 8 -10.19 -9.70 1.71
CA CYS A 8 -10.88 -8.45 2.02
C CYS A 8 -9.94 -7.26 2.05
N LEU A 9 -10.48 -6.07 1.81
CA LEU A 9 -9.78 -4.79 1.92
C LEU A 9 -10.37 -3.99 3.09
N ILE A 10 -9.51 -3.51 3.96
CA ILE A 10 -9.82 -2.53 5.00
C ILE A 10 -9.34 -1.17 4.51
N ASP A 11 -10.26 -0.26 4.18
CA ASP A 11 -9.98 1.04 3.56
C ASP A 11 -10.83 2.17 4.15
N PRO A 12 -10.24 3.10 4.87
CA PRO A 12 -8.91 3.02 5.49
C PRO A 12 -8.95 2.35 6.88
N TYR A 13 -7.79 1.90 7.36
CA TYR A 13 -7.62 1.38 8.74
C TYR A 13 -8.09 2.39 9.79
N THR A 14 -7.80 3.67 9.60
CA THR A 14 -8.16 4.76 10.53
C THR A 14 -9.66 4.97 10.67
N GLY A 15 -10.47 4.45 9.73
CA GLY A 15 -11.93 4.43 9.80
C GLY A 15 -12.50 3.35 10.73
N LEU A 16 -11.68 2.40 11.18
CA LEU A 16 -12.15 1.37 12.11
C LEU A 16 -12.36 1.95 13.51
N ASN A 17 -13.52 1.66 14.07
CA ASN A 17 -13.80 1.97 15.48
C ASN A 17 -13.18 0.87 16.36
N ILE A 18 -11.85 0.93 16.53
CA ILE A 18 -11.17 0.05 17.46
C ILE A 18 -11.43 0.60 18.86
N GLU A 19 -12.03 -0.21 19.74
CA GLU A 19 -12.42 0.20 21.09
C GLU A 19 -11.34 1.02 21.79
N ARG A 20 -11.64 2.29 22.02
CA ARG A 20 -10.71 3.25 22.66
C ARG A 20 -10.72 3.12 24.19
N GLY A 21 -11.57 2.23 24.75
CA GLY A 21 -11.83 2.12 26.18
C GLY A 21 -10.85 1.28 27.01
N GLY A 22 -9.80 0.72 26.41
CA GLY A 22 -8.83 -0.09 27.15
C GLY A 22 -7.63 0.72 27.68
N LYS A 23 -6.90 0.15 28.65
CA LYS A 23 -5.66 0.69 29.19
C LYS A 23 -4.47 0.65 28.21
N LEU A 24 -4.66 0.07 27.03
CA LEU A 24 -3.61 -0.09 26.02
C LEU A 24 -3.33 1.22 25.28
N GLY A 25 -2.07 1.54 25.09
CA GLY A 25 -1.61 2.62 24.21
C GLY A 25 -1.98 2.36 22.74
N GLN A 26 -1.95 3.40 21.91
CA GLN A 26 -2.28 3.26 20.47
C GLN A 26 -1.37 2.25 19.77
N PHE A 27 -0.09 2.24 20.11
CA PHE A 27 0.88 1.29 19.53
C PHE A 27 0.49 -0.17 19.84
N ASP A 28 0.14 -0.47 21.09
CA ASP A 28 -0.22 -1.82 21.51
C ASP A 28 -1.52 -2.28 20.85
N ARG A 29 -2.49 -1.37 20.70
CA ARG A 29 -3.74 -1.66 19.98
C ARG A 29 -3.48 -1.98 18.50
N ASN A 30 -2.66 -1.18 17.83
CA ASN A 30 -2.29 -1.41 16.43
C ASN A 30 -1.56 -2.74 16.27
N TYR A 31 -0.64 -3.04 17.18
CA TYR A 31 0.08 -4.30 17.18
C TYR A 31 -0.84 -5.50 17.37
N LEU A 32 -1.76 -5.41 18.34
CA LEU A 32 -2.76 -6.46 18.60
C LEU A 32 -3.69 -6.66 17.39
N PHE A 33 -4.14 -5.57 16.79
CA PHE A 33 -4.96 -5.63 15.57
C PHE A 33 -4.22 -6.37 14.45
N CYS A 34 -2.98 -6.02 14.17
CA CYS A 34 -2.18 -6.68 13.13
C CYS A 34 -1.94 -8.17 13.44
N ASN A 35 -1.75 -8.51 14.73
CA ASN A 35 -1.63 -9.92 15.14
C ASN A 35 -2.93 -10.70 14.87
N ASN A 36 -4.07 -10.14 15.24
CA ASN A 36 -5.38 -10.77 15.03
C ASN A 36 -5.68 -10.97 13.54
N VAL A 37 -5.36 -9.97 12.71
CA VAL A 37 -5.49 -10.10 11.25
C VAL A 37 -4.59 -11.21 10.72
N ARG A 38 -3.33 -11.26 11.16
CA ARG A 38 -2.40 -12.31 10.75
C ARG A 38 -2.87 -13.71 11.17
N GLU A 39 -3.38 -13.83 12.39
CA GLU A 39 -3.95 -15.08 12.88
C GLU A 39 -5.17 -15.52 12.05
N PHE A 40 -6.03 -14.56 11.69
CA PHE A 40 -7.15 -14.80 10.80
C PHE A 40 -6.68 -15.32 9.42
N CYS A 41 -5.70 -14.64 8.80
CA CYS A 41 -5.15 -15.06 7.51
C CYS A 41 -4.58 -16.50 7.58
N ASN A 42 -3.79 -16.79 8.65
CA ASN A 42 -3.21 -18.11 8.84
C ASN A 42 -4.25 -19.23 9.03
N LYS A 43 -5.35 -18.92 9.76
CA LYS A 43 -6.43 -19.89 10.01
C LYS A 43 -7.33 -20.13 8.80
N THR A 44 -7.50 -19.14 7.98
CA THR A 44 -8.50 -19.19 6.89
C THR A 44 -7.91 -19.35 5.50
N GLY A 45 -6.59 -19.12 5.34
CA GLY A 45 -5.93 -19.03 4.04
C GLY A 45 -6.36 -17.80 3.21
N LYS A 46 -7.06 -16.83 3.84
CA LYS A 46 -7.56 -15.63 3.16
C LYS A 46 -6.53 -14.52 3.19
N THR A 47 -6.59 -13.61 2.21
CA THR A 47 -5.75 -12.42 2.16
C THR A 47 -6.49 -11.21 2.74
N VAL A 48 -5.80 -10.41 3.56
CA VAL A 48 -6.33 -9.14 4.07
C VAL A 48 -5.39 -8.02 3.62
N TYR A 49 -5.96 -7.09 2.86
CA TYR A 49 -5.31 -5.83 2.49
C TYR A 49 -5.71 -4.76 3.49
N ILE A 50 -4.74 -4.00 3.98
CA ILE A 50 -4.98 -2.90 4.91
C ILE A 50 -4.45 -1.62 4.26
N ASN A 51 -5.35 -0.69 3.94
CA ASN A 51 -4.98 0.63 3.49
C ASN A 51 -4.81 1.57 4.69
N THR A 52 -3.67 2.27 4.74
CA THR A 52 -3.37 3.29 5.74
C THR A 52 -2.87 4.55 5.07
N HIS A 53 -2.97 5.68 5.76
CA HIS A 53 -2.38 6.93 5.30
C HIS A 53 -0.93 7.06 5.79
N PRO A 54 -0.06 7.74 5.06
CA PRO A 54 1.23 8.15 5.57
C PRO A 54 1.08 9.30 6.59
N ILE A 55 2.04 9.42 7.50
CA ILE A 55 2.15 10.57 8.38
C ILE A 55 2.37 11.86 7.58
N SER A 56 1.95 13.00 8.11
CA SER A 56 2.02 14.30 7.41
C SER A 56 3.45 14.73 7.03
N GLU A 57 4.46 14.31 7.78
CA GLU A 57 5.86 14.57 7.47
C GLU A 57 6.32 13.96 6.15
N ALA A 58 5.70 12.87 5.70
CA ALA A 58 6.02 12.26 4.41
C ALA A 58 5.80 13.23 3.25
N ALA A 59 4.78 14.09 3.32
CA ALA A 59 4.48 15.09 2.30
C ALA A 59 5.53 16.21 2.19
N ARG A 60 6.44 16.34 3.15
CA ARG A 60 7.52 17.33 3.13
C ARG A 60 8.78 16.86 2.41
N ARG A 61 8.88 15.57 2.11
CA ARG A 61 10.03 15.04 1.37
C ARG A 61 9.81 15.24 -0.11
N VAL A 62 10.66 16.02 -0.72
CA VAL A 62 10.68 16.29 -2.16
C VAL A 62 11.93 15.72 -2.82
N TYR A 63 11.84 15.47 -4.11
CA TYR A 63 13.00 15.11 -4.90
C TYR A 63 14.01 16.26 -4.94
N LYS A 64 15.29 15.92 -4.79
CA LYS A 64 16.39 16.90 -4.71
C LYS A 64 16.67 17.54 -6.08
N PRO A 65 17.37 18.71 -6.08
CA PRO A 65 17.88 19.32 -7.32
C PRO A 65 18.67 18.33 -8.19
N GLY A 66 18.43 18.38 -9.49
CA GLY A 66 19.03 17.49 -10.48
C GLY A 66 18.27 16.18 -10.76
N HIS A 67 17.21 15.91 -10.02
CA HIS A 67 16.33 14.79 -10.32
C HIS A 67 15.25 15.19 -11.36
N THR A 68 14.79 14.25 -12.20
CA THR A 68 13.74 14.51 -13.19
C THR A 68 12.42 14.98 -12.58
N LEU A 69 12.19 14.64 -11.32
CA LEU A 69 11.00 15.02 -10.54
C LEU A 69 11.36 16.04 -9.44
N GLU A 70 12.38 16.87 -9.67
CA GLU A 70 12.81 17.88 -8.71
C GLU A 70 11.63 18.73 -8.19
N GLY A 71 11.58 18.91 -6.86
CA GLY A 71 10.54 19.69 -6.20
C GLY A 71 9.19 18.98 -5.99
N TYR A 72 8.96 17.86 -6.63
CA TYR A 72 7.77 17.04 -6.37
C TYR A 72 7.94 16.15 -5.13
N VAL A 73 6.83 15.84 -4.47
CA VAL A 73 6.82 14.99 -3.29
C VAL A 73 7.27 13.58 -3.64
N GLN A 74 8.15 13.03 -2.83
CA GLN A 74 8.57 11.63 -2.94
C GLN A 74 7.47 10.67 -2.45
N PRO A 75 7.45 9.43 -2.91
CA PRO A 75 6.55 8.41 -2.38
C PRO A 75 6.78 8.19 -0.88
N PRO A 76 5.73 7.87 -0.11
CA PRO A 76 5.88 7.54 1.29
C PRO A 76 6.71 6.27 1.45
N LYS A 77 7.51 6.22 2.51
CA LYS A 77 8.26 5.03 2.91
C LYS A 77 7.40 4.16 3.83
N SER A 78 7.74 2.89 3.95
CA SER A 78 7.07 2.01 4.91
C SER A 78 7.11 2.55 6.34
N SER A 79 8.21 3.25 6.73
CA SER A 79 8.32 3.91 8.03
C SER A 79 7.34 5.06 8.26
N ASP A 80 6.70 5.56 7.22
CA ASP A 80 5.76 6.68 7.30
C ASP A 80 4.30 6.22 7.55
N ILE A 81 4.06 4.92 7.71
CA ILE A 81 2.72 4.40 7.96
C ILE A 81 2.14 5.03 9.23
N GLU A 82 0.99 5.69 9.11
CA GLU A 82 0.22 6.14 10.25
C GLU A 82 -0.23 4.92 11.08
N GLY A 83 0.16 4.89 12.35
CA GLY A 83 -0.06 3.73 13.22
C GLY A 83 1.21 2.95 13.56
N GLY A 84 2.31 3.22 12.87
CA GLY A 84 3.66 2.84 13.27
C GLY A 84 4.14 1.47 12.80
N MET A 85 5.27 1.06 13.36
CA MET A 85 6.04 -0.13 12.95
C MET A 85 5.31 -1.46 13.10
N GLY A 86 4.22 -1.51 13.87
CA GLY A 86 3.40 -2.71 14.03
C GLY A 86 2.87 -3.24 12.69
N PHE A 87 2.46 -2.35 11.80
CA PHE A 87 2.01 -2.70 10.46
C PHE A 87 3.12 -3.33 9.63
N ILE A 88 4.31 -2.70 9.62
CA ILE A 88 5.45 -3.20 8.86
C ILE A 88 5.89 -4.57 9.37
N ASN A 89 6.00 -4.72 10.69
CA ASN A 89 6.54 -5.94 11.29
C ASN A 89 5.61 -7.14 11.10
N ARG A 90 4.31 -6.90 11.00
CA ARG A 90 3.29 -7.96 10.95
C ARG A 90 2.73 -8.23 9.56
N SER A 91 2.87 -7.32 8.61
CA SER A 91 2.52 -7.56 7.20
C SER A 91 3.52 -8.50 6.54
N ASP A 92 3.06 -9.28 5.61
CA ASP A 92 3.93 -10.07 4.75
C ASP A 92 4.54 -9.17 3.66
N ASP A 93 3.72 -8.33 3.04
CA ASP A 93 4.15 -7.39 2.01
C ASP A 93 3.72 -5.97 2.35
N VAL A 94 4.48 -4.98 1.88
CA VAL A 94 4.16 -3.55 2.04
C VAL A 94 4.36 -2.84 0.70
N TYR A 95 3.32 -2.15 0.26
CA TYR A 95 3.31 -1.38 -0.97
C TYR A 95 3.00 0.10 -0.68
N ALA A 96 3.63 1.01 -1.38
CA ALA A 96 3.20 2.40 -1.42
C ALA A 96 2.66 2.74 -2.81
N ILE A 97 1.45 3.29 -2.86
CA ILE A 97 0.84 3.81 -4.08
C ILE A 97 1.04 5.32 -4.09
N HIS A 98 1.72 5.82 -5.10
CA HIS A 98 2.02 7.24 -5.24
C HIS A 98 1.50 7.79 -6.56
N ARG A 99 0.79 8.93 -6.49
CA ARG A 99 0.24 9.61 -7.67
C ARG A 99 0.87 10.97 -7.83
N MET A 100 1.27 11.26 -9.04
CA MET A 100 1.86 12.54 -9.45
C MET A 100 0.78 13.56 -9.91
N GLY A 101 -0.33 13.64 -9.18
CA GLY A 101 -1.52 14.41 -9.61
C GLY A 101 -1.29 15.87 -9.99
N ASN A 102 -0.26 16.49 -9.42
CA ASN A 102 0.10 17.89 -9.69
C ASN A 102 1.19 18.05 -10.77
N HIS A 103 1.71 16.93 -11.31
CA HIS A 103 2.74 17.01 -12.36
C HIS A 103 2.08 17.27 -13.72
N PRO A 104 2.57 18.23 -14.55
CA PRO A 104 1.95 18.57 -15.83
C PRO A 104 1.90 17.40 -16.82
N GLU A 105 2.94 16.55 -16.84
CA GLU A 105 3.07 15.42 -17.76
C GLU A 105 2.63 14.09 -17.15
N PHE A 106 2.83 13.90 -15.85
CA PHE A 106 2.63 12.59 -15.18
C PHE A 106 1.36 12.52 -14.34
N LYS A 107 0.41 13.46 -14.49
CA LYS A 107 -0.84 13.52 -13.70
C LYS A 107 -1.70 12.25 -13.77
N THR A 108 -1.57 11.44 -14.82
CA THR A 108 -2.28 10.17 -14.99
C THR A 108 -1.46 8.96 -14.53
N MET A 109 -0.19 9.19 -14.19
CA MET A 109 0.71 8.13 -13.75
C MET A 109 0.50 7.81 -12.27
N THR A 110 0.48 6.53 -11.98
CA THR A 110 0.49 5.99 -10.62
C THR A 110 1.69 5.07 -10.48
N GLU A 111 2.51 5.31 -9.48
CA GLU A 111 3.65 4.49 -9.13
C GLU A 111 3.27 3.52 -8.01
N LEU A 112 3.67 2.26 -8.15
CA LEU A 112 3.61 1.25 -7.11
C LEU A 112 5.03 0.93 -6.67
N HIS A 113 5.34 1.27 -5.42
CA HIS A 113 6.61 0.97 -4.78
C HIS A 113 6.46 -0.27 -3.89
N VAL A 114 7.14 -1.34 -4.25
CA VAL A 114 7.21 -2.57 -3.45
C VAL A 114 8.29 -2.39 -2.39
N GLN A 115 7.89 -2.18 -1.14
CA GLN A 115 8.82 -1.79 -0.06
C GLN A 115 9.16 -2.92 0.90
N LYS A 116 8.34 -3.94 0.95
CA LYS A 116 8.58 -5.17 1.70
C LYS A 116 7.97 -6.34 0.97
N VAL A 117 8.69 -7.44 0.89
CA VAL A 117 8.23 -8.74 0.42
C VAL A 117 8.80 -9.79 1.36
N LYS A 118 7.94 -10.59 1.98
CA LYS A 118 8.34 -11.65 2.88
C LYS A 118 8.87 -12.87 2.14
N ASN A 119 8.27 -13.19 1.02
CA ASN A 119 8.66 -14.33 0.20
C ASN A 119 8.85 -13.89 -1.26
N VAL A 120 10.11 -13.76 -1.66
CA VAL A 120 10.50 -13.29 -3.01
C VAL A 120 9.95 -14.20 -4.11
N MET A 121 9.81 -15.49 -3.85
CA MET A 121 9.32 -16.46 -4.83
C MET A 121 7.84 -16.28 -5.17
N THR A 122 7.06 -15.69 -4.26
CA THR A 122 5.62 -15.46 -4.44
C THR A 122 5.25 -13.99 -4.51
N GLY A 123 6.03 -13.10 -3.88
CA GLY A 123 5.73 -11.68 -3.75
C GLY A 123 6.51 -10.77 -4.72
N GLY A 124 7.47 -11.32 -5.46
CA GLY A 124 8.30 -10.52 -6.39
C GLY A 124 9.47 -9.82 -5.71
N GLU A 125 10.00 -8.80 -6.36
CA GLU A 125 11.18 -8.06 -5.93
C GLU A 125 10.82 -6.68 -5.36
N LEU A 126 11.71 -6.14 -4.53
CA LEU A 126 11.61 -4.76 -4.05
C LEU A 126 11.90 -3.79 -5.19
N THR A 127 11.21 -2.67 -5.18
CA THR A 127 11.51 -1.57 -6.11
C THR A 127 12.44 -0.56 -5.47
N THR A 128 13.19 0.17 -6.30
CA THR A 128 13.93 1.35 -5.85
C THR A 128 13.05 2.61 -5.91
N LEU A 129 13.56 3.72 -5.39
CA LEU A 129 12.88 5.02 -5.46
C LEU A 129 12.67 5.46 -6.92
N ASP A 130 13.65 5.20 -7.78
CA ASP A 130 13.70 5.69 -9.16
C ASP A 130 13.11 4.69 -10.17
N GLU A 131 12.95 3.43 -9.75
CA GLU A 131 12.46 2.34 -10.58
C GLU A 131 11.22 1.65 -9.96
N PRO A 132 10.11 2.38 -9.77
CA PRO A 132 8.83 1.80 -9.35
C PRO A 132 8.14 1.09 -10.51
N LEU A 133 7.12 0.32 -10.22
CA LEU A 133 6.17 -0.13 -11.24
C LEU A 133 5.25 1.04 -11.60
N ARG A 134 5.20 1.40 -12.90
CA ARG A 134 4.43 2.54 -13.38
C ARG A 134 3.19 2.11 -14.14
N PHE A 135 2.08 2.63 -13.72
CA PHE A 135 0.77 2.44 -14.34
C PHE A 135 0.26 3.78 -14.86
N ASN A 136 -0.36 3.77 -16.02
CA ASN A 136 -1.06 4.93 -16.56
C ASN A 136 -2.57 4.70 -16.48
N PHE A 137 -3.29 5.69 -15.94
CA PHE A 137 -4.75 5.66 -15.94
C PHE A 137 -5.29 6.25 -17.23
N TYR A 138 -6.08 5.45 -17.93
CA TYR A 138 -6.70 5.86 -19.19
C TYR A 138 -8.08 5.21 -19.34
N ASN A 139 -9.10 6.00 -19.66
CA ASN A 139 -10.47 5.54 -19.94
C ASN A 139 -11.04 4.56 -18.89
N GLY A 140 -10.82 4.84 -17.60
CA GLY A 140 -11.41 4.06 -16.51
C GLY A 140 -10.60 2.84 -16.07
N TYR A 141 -9.45 2.57 -16.65
CA TYR A 141 -8.58 1.46 -16.25
C TYR A 141 -7.11 1.84 -16.21
N TYR A 142 -6.32 1.04 -15.52
CA TYR A 142 -4.87 1.18 -15.47
C TYR A 142 -4.19 0.32 -16.53
N THR A 143 -3.13 0.85 -17.14
CA THR A 143 -2.29 0.13 -18.10
C THR A 143 -0.83 0.12 -17.63
N ILE A 144 -0.12 -0.95 -17.95
CA ILE A 144 1.33 -1.06 -17.82
C ILE A 144 1.90 -1.35 -19.21
N GLY A 145 2.85 -0.52 -19.66
CA GLY A 145 3.38 -0.65 -21.02
C GLY A 145 2.30 -0.60 -22.13
N GLY A 146 1.20 0.14 -21.88
CA GLY A 146 0.08 0.25 -22.82
C GLY A 146 -0.93 -0.90 -22.75
N ASN A 147 -0.67 -1.95 -21.97
CA ASN A 147 -1.53 -3.12 -21.83
C ASN A 147 -2.35 -3.04 -20.54
N ASN A 148 -3.64 -3.43 -20.59
CA ASN A 148 -4.45 -3.61 -19.40
C ASN A 148 -4.11 -4.97 -18.76
N PRO A 149 -3.50 -4.99 -17.55
CA PRO A 149 -3.08 -6.24 -16.91
C PRO A 149 -4.26 -7.14 -16.50
N LEU A 150 -5.48 -6.59 -16.44
CA LEU A 150 -6.68 -7.34 -16.04
C LEU A 150 -7.45 -7.94 -17.22
N LYS A 151 -7.01 -7.72 -18.47
CA LYS A 151 -7.72 -8.24 -19.66
C LYS A 151 -7.88 -9.77 -19.67
N HIS A 152 -6.95 -10.47 -19.03
CA HIS A 152 -6.95 -11.94 -19.00
C HIS A 152 -7.87 -12.52 -17.91
N ILE A 153 -8.27 -11.71 -16.92
CA ILE A 153 -9.13 -12.16 -15.80
C ILE A 153 -10.61 -12.12 -16.17
N GLN A 154 -10.99 -11.32 -17.18
CA GLN A 154 -12.38 -11.14 -17.59
C GLN A 154 -12.93 -12.27 -18.47
N ASN A 155 -12.11 -13.22 -18.90
CA ASN A 155 -12.45 -14.33 -19.79
C ASN A 155 -12.42 -15.71 -19.09
N GLY A 156 -12.44 -15.72 -17.75
CA GLY A 156 -12.48 -16.95 -16.96
C GLY A 156 -13.84 -17.16 -16.28
#